data_c183074f01b75f3ee4d9609557150685
#
_entry.id   c183074f01b75f3ee4d9609557150685
#
_cell.length_a   1.000
_cell.length_b   1.000
_cell.length_c   1.000
_cell.angle_alpha   90.00
_cell.angle_beta   90.00
_cell.angle_gamma   90.00
#
_symmetry.space_group_name_H-M   'P 1'
#
loop_
_entity.id
_entity.type
_entity.pdbx_description
1 polymer ?
#
loop_
_entity_poly.entity_id
_entity_poly.type
_entity_poly.pdbx_seq_one_letter_code
_entity_poly.pdbx_strand_id
1 'polypeptide(L)'
;RLMYGDASSIVFNEAGIGRTEVLNSVGTRQGCSWGSFLYCLTIQPLLQQLADEFPDCVVLAFADDVHILGPPQLAAQAYERWRFLYGALLQGQLNDSKSKCYSPRLSEDVVRRAGLPSGIEVSTEGTRVLGGPVGSTAFCRDFAKGIVAEVTEDFKVIRRMTSLQAQH
;
A
#
# COMPACT_ATOMS: atom_id res chain seq x y z
N ARG A 1 -23.54 -2.67 20.35
CA ARG A 1 -23.27 -3.59 19.21
C ARG A 1 -23.64 -2.81 17.95
N LEU A 2 -22.65 -2.15 17.41
CA LEU A 2 -22.74 -1.39 16.18
C LEU A 2 -22.38 -2.29 15.00
N MET A 3 -22.51 -1.82 13.80
CA MET A 3 -22.48 -2.43 12.45
C MET A 3 -21.56 -3.68 12.19
N TYR A 4 -20.68 -4.03 13.13
CA TYR A 4 -19.69 -5.12 13.00
C TYR A 4 -19.75 -6.15 14.15
N GLY A 5 -20.87 -6.21 14.89
CA GLY A 5 -21.03 -7.11 16.04
C GLY A 5 -21.23 -8.57 15.68
N ASP A 6 -21.69 -8.87 14.47
CA ASP A 6 -21.96 -10.22 14.00
C ASP A 6 -21.26 -10.47 12.65
N ALA A 7 -20.81 -11.70 12.44
CA ALA A 7 -20.24 -12.11 11.16
C ALA A 7 -21.29 -11.96 10.04
N SER A 8 -20.85 -11.53 8.86
CA SER A 8 -21.69 -11.39 7.68
C SER A 8 -21.19 -12.24 6.53
N SER A 9 -22.11 -12.80 5.77
CA SER A 9 -21.79 -13.58 4.59
C SER A 9 -21.62 -12.69 3.37
N ILE A 10 -20.54 -12.91 2.63
CA ILE A 10 -20.34 -12.39 1.27
C ILE A 10 -20.66 -13.54 0.33
N VAL A 11 -21.64 -13.35 -0.55
CA VAL A 11 -22.08 -14.38 -1.48
C VAL A 11 -21.57 -14.04 -2.87
N PHE A 12 -20.81 -14.95 -3.45
CA PHE A 12 -20.37 -14.89 -4.84
C PHE A 12 -21.22 -15.86 -5.66
N ASN A 13 -21.80 -15.35 -6.74
CA ASN A 13 -22.46 -16.17 -7.74
C ASN A 13 -21.61 -16.14 -9.00
N GLU A 14 -20.91 -17.22 -9.28
CA GLU A 14 -20.07 -17.34 -10.46
C GLU A 14 -20.73 -18.31 -11.45
N ALA A 15 -20.91 -17.85 -12.69
CA ALA A 15 -21.56 -18.65 -13.72
C ALA A 15 -20.77 -19.94 -13.99
N GLY A 16 -21.38 -21.11 -13.75
CA GLY A 16 -20.77 -22.41 -13.93
C GLY A 16 -20.07 -23.00 -12.70
N ILE A 17 -19.82 -22.23 -11.64
CA ILE A 17 -19.16 -22.73 -10.41
C ILE A 17 -20.16 -22.82 -9.25
N GLY A 18 -21.27 -22.06 -9.31
CA GLY A 18 -22.31 -22.06 -8.29
C GLY A 18 -22.16 -20.91 -7.28
N ARG A 19 -22.85 -21.08 -6.14
CA ARG A 19 -22.88 -20.10 -5.05
C ARG A 19 -21.75 -20.42 -4.05
N THR A 20 -20.82 -19.49 -3.88
CA THR A 20 -19.79 -19.54 -2.83
C THR A 20 -20.10 -18.51 -1.76
N GLU A 21 -20.06 -18.92 -0.50
CA GLU A 21 -20.30 -18.06 0.66
C GLU A 21 -19.01 -17.94 1.48
N VAL A 22 -18.56 -16.72 1.72
CA VAL A 22 -17.40 -16.40 2.55
C VAL A 22 -17.86 -15.61 3.76
N LEU A 23 -17.56 -16.11 4.95
CA LEU A 23 -17.89 -15.45 6.20
C LEU A 23 -16.90 -14.31 6.49
N ASN A 24 -17.41 -13.08 6.57
CA ASN A 24 -16.62 -11.92 7.02
C ASN A 24 -16.89 -11.70 8.50
N SER A 25 -15.95 -12.13 9.34
CA SER A 25 -16.04 -12.04 10.80
C SER A 25 -15.07 -11.05 11.44
N VAL A 26 -14.09 -10.52 10.66
CA VAL A 26 -13.03 -9.63 11.16
C VAL A 26 -12.81 -8.47 10.18
N GLY A 27 -12.56 -7.28 10.74
CA GLY A 27 -12.26 -6.08 9.98
C GLY A 27 -13.50 -5.32 9.51
N THR A 28 -13.28 -4.28 8.73
CA THR A 28 -14.34 -3.45 8.16
C THR A 28 -14.73 -3.96 6.76
N ARG A 29 -16.01 -3.82 6.41
CA ARG A 29 -16.49 -4.23 5.08
C ARG A 29 -15.97 -3.27 4.02
N GLN A 30 -15.59 -3.81 2.87
CA GLN A 30 -15.27 -2.99 1.71
C GLN A 30 -16.50 -2.13 1.33
N GLY A 31 -16.26 -0.83 1.08
CA GLY A 31 -17.34 0.14 0.82
C GLY A 31 -17.96 0.77 2.08
N CYS A 32 -17.52 0.40 3.28
CA CYS A 32 -17.92 1.08 4.51
C CYS A 32 -17.30 2.48 4.56
N SER A 33 -18.15 3.51 4.71
CA SER A 33 -17.68 4.91 4.79
C SER A 33 -16.75 5.18 6.00
N TRP A 34 -16.84 4.37 7.05
CA TRP A 34 -16.00 4.45 8.24
C TRP A 34 -14.79 3.53 8.19
N GLY A 35 -14.68 2.68 7.15
CA GLY A 35 -13.65 1.65 7.07
C GLY A 35 -12.23 2.19 7.20
N SER A 36 -11.88 3.17 6.39
CA SER A 36 -10.55 3.79 6.42
C SER A 36 -10.27 4.51 7.74
N PHE A 37 -11.27 5.19 8.30
CA PHE A 37 -11.14 5.87 9.60
C PHE A 37 -10.89 4.88 10.74
N LEU A 38 -11.66 3.80 10.83
CA LEU A 38 -11.49 2.76 11.85
C LEU A 38 -10.14 2.05 11.70
N TYR A 39 -9.72 1.79 10.47
CA TYR A 39 -8.39 1.24 10.20
C TYR A 39 -7.28 2.17 10.71
N CYS A 40 -7.32 3.47 10.36
CA CYS A 40 -6.36 4.45 10.84
C CYS A 40 -6.30 4.53 12.38
N LEU A 41 -7.46 4.53 13.05
CA LEU A 41 -7.52 4.50 14.51
C LEU A 41 -6.87 3.24 15.10
N THR A 42 -7.05 2.10 14.43
CA THR A 42 -6.52 0.82 14.90
C THR A 42 -4.99 0.76 14.76
N ILE A 43 -4.42 1.30 13.68
CA ILE A 43 -2.97 1.27 13.46
C ILE A 43 -2.23 2.42 14.16
N GLN A 44 -2.91 3.50 14.53
CA GLN A 44 -2.29 4.70 15.12
C GLN A 44 -1.40 4.41 16.34
N PRO A 45 -1.81 3.59 17.33
CA PRO A 45 -0.95 3.28 18.47
C PRO A 45 0.34 2.55 18.06
N LEU A 46 0.27 1.71 17.01
CA LEU A 46 1.44 0.97 16.51
C LEU A 46 2.41 1.89 15.79
N LEU A 47 1.90 2.85 15.02
CA LEU A 47 2.70 3.87 14.33
C LEU A 47 3.38 4.79 15.34
N GLN A 48 2.68 5.17 16.42
CA GLN A 48 3.26 5.97 17.49
C GLN A 48 4.37 5.21 18.20
N GLN A 49 4.12 3.95 18.55
CA GLN A 49 5.14 3.09 19.18
C GLN A 49 6.37 2.96 18.25
N LEU A 50 6.17 2.75 16.95
CA LEU A 50 7.26 2.65 15.98
C LEU A 50 8.06 3.95 15.92
N ALA A 51 7.39 5.11 15.89
CA ALA A 51 8.05 6.41 15.87
C ALA A 51 8.85 6.68 17.16
N ASP A 52 8.32 6.29 18.31
CA ASP A 52 8.99 6.45 19.62
C ASP A 52 10.22 5.53 19.73
N GLU A 53 10.17 4.30 19.19
CA GLU A 53 11.29 3.36 19.17
C GLU A 53 12.39 3.76 18.18
N PHE A 54 12.05 4.50 17.11
CA PHE A 54 12.98 4.92 16.05
C PHE A 54 12.94 6.44 15.82
N PRO A 55 13.38 7.26 16.77
CA PRO A 55 13.28 8.72 16.69
C PRO A 55 14.09 9.35 15.54
N ASP A 56 15.10 8.64 15.03
CA ASP A 56 15.89 9.06 13.85
C ASP A 56 15.25 8.68 12.51
N CYS A 57 14.09 8.01 12.55
CA CYS A 57 13.28 7.71 11.39
C CYS A 57 12.01 8.57 11.38
N VAL A 58 11.60 9.00 10.19
CA VAL A 58 10.28 9.61 10.00
C VAL A 58 9.31 8.53 9.56
N VAL A 59 8.26 8.31 10.35
CA VAL A 59 7.19 7.36 10.05
C VAL A 59 5.97 8.14 9.59
N LEU A 60 5.54 7.90 8.35
CA LEU A 60 4.36 8.52 7.76
C LEU A 60 3.38 7.42 7.34
N ALA A 61 2.10 7.65 7.54
CA ALA A 61 1.06 6.73 7.09
C ALA A 61 -0.07 7.49 6.40
N PHE A 62 -0.54 6.94 5.30
CA PHE A 62 -1.73 7.40 4.60
C PHE A 62 -2.60 6.17 4.28
N ALA A 63 -3.69 6.03 5.02
CA ALA A 63 -4.52 4.82 5.02
C ALA A 63 -3.65 3.57 5.28
N ASP A 64 -3.58 2.65 4.33
CA ASP A 64 -2.80 1.40 4.39
C ASP A 64 -1.33 1.56 3.94
N ASP A 65 -0.97 2.68 3.31
CA ASP A 65 0.40 2.97 2.89
C ASP A 65 1.22 3.52 4.06
N VAL A 66 2.23 2.79 4.52
CA VAL A 66 3.17 3.20 5.56
C VAL A 66 4.54 3.44 4.95
N HIS A 67 5.12 4.61 5.23
CA HIS A 67 6.42 5.04 4.75
C HIS A 67 7.38 5.25 5.92
N ILE A 68 8.56 4.66 5.84
CA ILE A 68 9.63 4.80 6.82
C ILE A 68 10.83 5.44 6.13
N LEU A 69 11.22 6.63 6.58
CA LEU A 69 12.34 7.38 6.01
C LEU A 69 13.43 7.53 7.08
N GLY A 70 14.65 7.16 6.76
CA GLY A 70 15.76 7.27 7.73
C GLY A 70 17.04 6.64 7.21
N PRO A 71 18.07 6.56 8.07
CA PRO A 71 19.30 5.83 7.77
C PRO A 71 18.99 4.36 7.43
N PRO A 72 19.67 3.74 6.46
CA PRO A 72 19.32 2.42 5.93
C PRO A 72 19.16 1.34 7.00
N GLN A 73 20.09 1.28 7.95
CA GLN A 73 20.06 0.29 9.03
C GLN A 73 18.85 0.48 9.95
N LEU A 74 18.57 1.72 10.33
CA LEU A 74 17.44 2.04 11.20
C LEU A 74 16.12 1.85 10.47
N ALA A 75 16.03 2.23 9.20
CA ALA A 75 14.85 2.01 8.38
C ALA A 75 14.53 0.52 8.18
N ALA A 76 15.56 -0.32 7.97
CA ALA A 76 15.39 -1.76 7.88
C ALA A 76 14.93 -2.38 9.22
N GLN A 77 15.49 -1.95 10.34
CA GLN A 77 15.08 -2.39 11.68
C GLN A 77 13.65 -1.93 12.01
N ALA A 78 13.31 -0.68 11.66
CA ALA A 78 11.96 -0.15 11.83
C ALA A 78 10.94 -0.90 10.96
N TYR A 79 11.30 -1.31 9.74
CA TYR A 79 10.46 -2.13 8.89
C TYR A 79 10.17 -3.51 9.51
N GLU A 80 11.20 -4.20 10.03
CA GLU A 80 11.01 -5.48 10.72
C GLU A 80 10.21 -5.33 12.01
N ARG A 81 10.41 -4.23 12.74
CA ARG A 81 9.61 -3.91 13.92
C ARG A 81 8.14 -3.67 13.57
N TRP A 82 7.88 -2.91 12.51
CA TRP A 82 6.54 -2.70 11.98
C TRP A 82 5.87 -4.02 11.59
N ARG A 83 6.59 -4.89 10.87
CA ARG A 83 6.13 -6.24 10.51
C ARG A 83 5.69 -7.02 11.74
N PHE A 84 6.52 -7.01 12.78
CA PHE A 84 6.20 -7.70 14.04
C PHE A 84 4.95 -7.12 14.72
N LEU A 85 4.88 -5.80 14.89
CA LEU A 85 3.75 -5.14 15.54
C LEU A 85 2.44 -5.39 14.79
N TYR A 86 2.48 -5.24 13.47
CA TYR A 86 1.33 -5.47 12.59
C TYR A 86 0.83 -6.92 12.66
N GLY A 87 1.76 -7.87 12.62
CA GLY A 87 1.44 -9.30 12.73
C GLY A 87 0.92 -9.70 14.11
N ALA A 88 1.57 -9.25 15.18
CA ALA A 88 1.22 -9.64 16.54
C ALA A 88 -0.13 -9.07 17.03
N LEU A 89 -0.44 -7.83 16.64
CA LEU A 89 -1.62 -7.12 17.15
C LEU A 89 -2.81 -7.15 16.20
N LEU A 90 -2.57 -7.14 14.90
CA LEU A 90 -3.63 -7.13 13.89
C LEU A 90 -3.78 -8.46 13.13
N GLN A 91 -2.91 -9.44 13.42
CA GLN A 91 -2.84 -10.71 12.67
C GLN A 91 -2.66 -10.50 11.15
N GLY A 92 -2.13 -9.32 10.77
CA GLY A 92 -1.89 -8.94 9.39
C GLY A 92 -0.53 -9.42 8.90
N GLN A 93 -0.35 -9.46 7.60
CA GLN A 93 0.93 -9.77 6.95
C GLN A 93 1.33 -8.66 6.00
N LEU A 94 2.58 -8.20 6.10
CA LEU A 94 3.13 -7.28 5.12
C LEU A 94 3.50 -8.05 3.85
N ASN A 95 3.24 -7.44 2.71
CA ASN A 95 3.60 -8.01 1.42
C ASN A 95 4.90 -7.39 0.92
N ASP A 96 6.02 -8.10 1.11
CA ASP A 96 7.35 -7.64 0.70
C ASP A 96 7.43 -7.36 -0.80
N SER A 97 6.75 -8.14 -1.64
CA SER A 97 6.77 -7.95 -3.09
C SER A 97 6.02 -6.68 -3.55
N LYS A 98 5.14 -6.14 -2.72
CA LYS A 98 4.48 -4.83 -2.94
C LYS A 98 5.21 -3.69 -2.26
N SER A 99 6.07 -3.99 -1.27
CA SER A 99 6.89 -3.00 -0.58
C SER A 99 8.05 -2.57 -1.47
N LYS A 100 8.44 -1.31 -1.40
CA LYS A 100 9.52 -0.75 -2.22
C LYS A 100 10.47 0.07 -1.37
N CYS A 101 11.75 0.00 -1.69
CA CYS A 101 12.77 0.84 -1.10
C CYS A 101 13.35 1.78 -2.17
N TYR A 102 13.32 3.07 -1.90
CA TYR A 102 13.98 4.08 -2.73
C TYR A 102 15.20 4.64 -2.00
N SER A 103 16.37 4.50 -2.61
CA SER A 103 17.63 4.98 -2.04
C SER A 103 18.45 5.71 -3.12
N PRO A 104 18.32 7.04 -3.24
CA PRO A 104 18.96 7.79 -4.33
C PRO A 104 20.48 7.91 -4.21
N ARG A 105 21.05 7.59 -3.05
CA ARG A 105 22.48 7.81 -2.74
C ARG A 105 23.26 6.54 -2.48
N LEU A 106 22.59 5.42 -2.29
CA LEU A 106 23.21 4.15 -1.92
C LEU A 106 22.87 3.08 -2.93
N SER A 107 23.86 2.25 -3.25
CA SER A 107 23.62 1.09 -4.11
C SER A 107 22.74 0.05 -3.41
N GLU A 108 22.10 -0.82 -4.20
CA GLU A 108 21.30 -1.91 -3.69
C GLU A 108 22.07 -2.80 -2.70
N ASP A 109 23.32 -3.12 -2.98
CA ASP A 109 24.16 -3.93 -2.10
C ASP A 109 24.34 -3.33 -0.71
N VAL A 110 24.47 -2.01 -0.60
CA VAL A 110 24.59 -1.30 0.68
C VAL A 110 23.27 -1.39 1.45
N VAL A 111 22.15 -1.18 0.77
CA VAL A 111 20.82 -1.27 1.37
C VAL A 111 20.52 -2.70 1.83
N ARG A 112 20.87 -3.71 1.03
CA ARG A 112 20.71 -5.13 1.40
C ARG A 112 21.53 -5.50 2.64
N ARG A 113 22.79 -5.06 2.73
CA ARG A 113 23.63 -5.26 3.92
C ARG A 113 23.11 -4.57 5.17
N ALA A 114 22.29 -3.55 5.03
CA ALA A 114 21.59 -2.90 6.14
C ALA A 114 20.46 -3.75 6.74
N GLY A 115 20.13 -4.90 6.15
CA GLY A 115 19.12 -5.85 6.66
C GLY A 115 17.76 -5.75 5.98
N LEU A 116 17.65 -5.06 4.84
CA LEU A 116 16.38 -5.00 4.11
C LEU A 116 16.02 -6.39 3.54
N PRO A 117 14.78 -6.90 3.72
CA PRO A 117 14.34 -8.17 3.17
C PRO A 117 14.55 -8.29 1.67
N SER A 118 14.92 -9.49 1.21
CA SER A 118 15.23 -9.75 -0.20
C SER A 118 14.02 -9.61 -1.13
N GLY A 119 12.81 -9.79 -0.59
CA GLY A 119 11.56 -9.64 -1.34
C GLY A 119 11.20 -8.20 -1.69
N ILE A 120 11.82 -7.20 -1.07
CA ILE A 120 11.55 -5.78 -1.31
C ILE A 120 12.38 -5.30 -2.51
N GLU A 121 11.72 -4.70 -3.50
CA GLU A 121 12.39 -4.06 -4.62
C GLU A 121 13.18 -2.83 -4.16
N VAL A 122 14.44 -2.71 -4.56
CA VAL A 122 15.29 -1.53 -4.30
C VAL A 122 15.49 -0.74 -5.59
N SER A 123 15.20 0.54 -5.55
CA SER A 123 15.41 1.45 -6.67
C SER A 123 16.29 2.63 -6.26
N THR A 124 17.23 3.01 -7.13
CA THR A 124 18.05 4.21 -7.01
C THR A 124 17.53 5.37 -7.85
N GLU A 125 16.67 5.09 -8.82
CA GLU A 125 16.16 6.07 -9.78
C GLU A 125 14.88 6.76 -9.29
N GLY A 126 14.00 6.00 -8.67
CA GLY A 126 12.73 6.53 -8.16
C GLY A 126 11.74 5.44 -7.78
N THR A 127 10.66 5.88 -7.17
CA THR A 127 9.53 5.03 -6.77
C THR A 127 8.22 5.78 -6.91
N ARG A 128 7.12 5.06 -6.82
CA ARG A 128 5.78 5.65 -6.78
C ARG A 128 5.33 5.78 -5.32
N VAL A 129 4.92 6.98 -4.91
CA VAL A 129 4.38 7.26 -3.57
C VAL A 129 3.01 7.92 -3.74
N LEU A 130 1.98 7.33 -3.15
CA LEU A 130 0.59 7.84 -3.20
C LEU A 130 0.13 8.19 -4.64
N GLY A 131 0.52 7.36 -5.60
CA GLY A 131 0.16 7.56 -7.00
C GLY A 131 1.09 8.49 -7.79
N GLY A 132 1.97 9.27 -7.12
CA GLY A 132 2.92 10.18 -7.76
C GLY A 132 4.34 9.63 -7.84
N PRO A 133 5.16 10.08 -8.81
CA PRO A 133 6.55 9.69 -8.90
C PRO A 133 7.42 10.50 -7.93
N VAL A 134 8.31 9.81 -7.23
CA VAL A 134 9.37 10.39 -6.40
C VAL A 134 10.69 9.81 -6.88
N GLY A 135 11.60 10.65 -7.38
CA GLY A 135 12.85 10.16 -7.94
C GLY A 135 13.60 11.18 -8.77
N SER A 136 14.49 10.69 -9.65
CA SER A 136 15.23 11.51 -10.59
C SER A 136 14.29 12.22 -11.57
N THR A 137 14.76 13.33 -12.15
CA THR A 137 13.99 14.06 -13.19
C THR A 137 13.65 13.15 -14.38
N ALA A 138 14.55 12.24 -14.74
CA ALA A 138 14.32 11.27 -15.82
C ALA A 138 13.18 10.33 -15.46
N PHE A 139 13.22 9.71 -14.26
CA PHE A 139 12.17 8.83 -13.75
C PHE A 139 10.80 9.52 -13.73
N CYS A 140 10.73 10.74 -13.15
CA CYS A 140 9.47 11.50 -13.07
C CYS A 140 8.91 11.84 -14.46
N ARG A 141 9.79 12.20 -15.42
CA ARG A 141 9.38 12.49 -16.79
C ARG A 141 8.83 11.26 -17.51
N ASP A 142 9.50 10.13 -17.38
CA ASP A 142 9.08 8.89 -18.05
C ASP A 142 7.81 8.33 -17.43
N PHE A 143 7.65 8.45 -16.12
CA PHE A 143 6.40 8.15 -15.43
C PHE A 143 5.24 9.01 -15.98
N ALA A 144 5.43 10.33 -16.09
CA ALA A 144 4.41 11.24 -16.62
C ALA A 144 4.03 10.91 -18.07
N LYS A 145 5.03 10.57 -18.93
CA LYS A 145 4.75 10.12 -20.30
C LYS A 145 3.93 8.83 -20.33
N GLY A 146 4.21 7.88 -19.43
CA GLY A 146 3.44 6.64 -19.30
C GLY A 146 1.98 6.92 -18.98
N ILE A 147 1.71 7.76 -17.98
CA ILE A 147 0.33 8.15 -17.62
C ILE A 147 -0.38 8.84 -18.79
N VAL A 148 0.29 9.77 -19.48
CA VAL A 148 -0.32 10.45 -20.64
C VAL A 148 -0.67 9.46 -21.76
N ALA A 149 0.20 8.47 -22.00
CA ALA A 149 -0.06 7.44 -23.01
C ALA A 149 -1.28 6.57 -22.61
N GLU A 150 -1.32 6.10 -21.35
CA GLU A 150 -2.43 5.30 -20.82
C GLU A 150 -3.76 6.06 -20.94
N VAL A 151 -3.82 7.28 -20.41
CA VAL A 151 -5.03 8.13 -20.47
C VAL A 151 -5.45 8.40 -21.92
N THR A 152 -4.47 8.57 -22.82
CA THR A 152 -4.78 8.77 -24.26
C THR A 152 -5.46 7.54 -24.86
N GLU A 153 -5.03 6.34 -24.51
CA GLU A 153 -5.69 5.10 -24.97
C GLU A 153 -7.09 4.96 -24.37
N ASP A 154 -7.25 5.25 -23.09
CA ASP A 154 -8.56 5.23 -22.43
C ASP A 154 -9.55 6.18 -23.13
N PHE A 155 -9.13 7.39 -23.44
CA PHE A 155 -9.96 8.33 -24.20
C PHE A 155 -10.34 7.80 -25.59
N LYS A 156 -9.45 7.08 -26.28
CA LYS A 156 -9.80 6.45 -27.57
C LYS A 156 -10.89 5.38 -27.39
N VAL A 157 -10.85 4.61 -26.31
CA VAL A 157 -11.88 3.61 -26.00
C VAL A 157 -13.21 4.29 -25.67
N ILE A 158 -13.20 5.30 -24.78
CA ILE A 158 -14.39 6.05 -24.39
C ILE A 158 -15.08 6.68 -25.61
N ARG A 159 -14.32 7.29 -26.54
CA ARG A 159 -14.86 7.88 -27.77
C ARG A 159 -15.55 6.87 -28.71
N ARG A 160 -15.25 5.56 -28.58
CA ARG A 160 -15.90 4.50 -29.36
C ARG A 160 -17.15 3.93 -28.68
N MET A 161 -17.41 4.31 -27.41
CA MET A 161 -18.61 3.87 -26.73
C MET A 161 -19.85 4.53 -27.34
N THR A 162 -20.88 3.71 -27.60
CA THR A 162 -22.14 4.15 -28.19
C THR A 162 -23.11 4.75 -27.18
N SER A 163 -22.89 4.53 -25.88
CA SER A 163 -23.72 5.04 -24.79
C SER A 163 -23.17 6.35 -24.23
N LEU A 164 -23.95 7.41 -24.30
CA LEU A 164 -23.62 8.71 -23.71
C LEU A 164 -23.42 8.63 -22.18
N GLN A 165 -24.10 7.71 -21.50
CA GLN A 165 -23.94 7.50 -20.04
C GLN A 165 -22.60 6.86 -19.67
N ALA A 166 -21.92 6.21 -20.60
CA ALA A 166 -20.59 5.62 -20.37
C ALA A 166 -19.45 6.59 -20.74
N GLN A 167 -19.77 7.77 -21.31
CA GLN A 167 -18.79 8.80 -21.69
C GLN A 167 -18.63 9.89 -20.61
N HIS A 168 -19.50 9.91 -19.59
CA HIS A 168 -19.47 10.79 -18.43
C HIS A 168 -19.11 10.00 -17.17
#